data_34fe32e192e5cb64ba82838efb11854c
#
_entry.id   34fe32e192e5cb64ba82838efb11854c
#
_cell.length_a   1.000
_cell.length_b   1.000
_cell.length_c   1.000
_cell.angle_alpha   90.00
_cell.angle_beta   90.00
_cell.angle_gamma   90.00
#
_symmetry.space_group_name_H-M   'P 1'
#
loop_
_entity.id
_entity.type
_entity.pdbx_description
1 polymer ?
#
loop_
_entity_poly.entity_id
_entity_poly.type
_entity_poly.pdbx_seq_one_letter_code
_entity_poly.pdbx_strand_id
1 'polypeptide(L)'
;ETFRFDVGAQYAARVAAEVLRHGLPPETILNVNIPNVPVRSIKGVKVTCLSRRRFNNPIVEKVDPRGRKYYWIAGTRQSWSRENDADHEALEQRMVSVTPIHLDTTHHEVLEQFKAWEQPLSRPSARPKTVKPHTRRRAQA
;
A
#
# COMPACT_ATOMS: atom_id res chain seq x y z
N GLU A 1 2.58 -19.06 -15.99
CA GLU A 1 3.49 -17.91 -16.17
C GLU A 1 4.85 -18.26 -15.57
N THR A 2 5.95 -18.12 -16.33
CA THR A 2 7.30 -18.43 -15.84
C THR A 2 7.92 -17.16 -15.29
N PHE A 3 8.33 -17.17 -14.01
CA PHE A 3 9.01 -16.04 -13.39
C PHE A 3 10.50 -16.04 -13.75
N ARG A 4 11.04 -14.87 -14.07
CA ARG A 4 12.44 -14.65 -14.45
C ARG A 4 13.27 -14.19 -13.26
N PHE A 5 13.53 -15.12 -12.34
CA PHE A 5 14.32 -14.83 -11.14
C PHE A 5 15.77 -14.44 -11.44
N ASP A 6 16.31 -14.87 -12.56
CA ASP A 6 17.65 -14.49 -13.05
C ASP A 6 17.75 -12.97 -13.30
N VAL A 7 16.70 -12.37 -13.88
CA VAL A 7 16.60 -10.92 -14.09
C VAL A 7 16.47 -10.19 -12.75
N GLY A 8 15.64 -10.75 -11.87
CA GLY A 8 15.48 -10.24 -10.49
C GLY A 8 16.82 -10.19 -9.75
N ALA A 9 17.57 -11.29 -9.77
CA ALA A 9 18.87 -11.39 -9.10
C ALA A 9 19.88 -10.36 -9.62
N GLN A 10 19.93 -10.13 -10.95
CA GLN A 10 20.83 -9.14 -11.54
C GLN A 10 20.55 -7.72 -11.05
N TYR A 11 19.28 -7.31 -10.98
CA TYR A 11 18.93 -5.96 -10.49
C TYR A 11 19.08 -5.85 -8.98
N ALA A 12 18.75 -6.89 -8.21
CA ALA A 12 18.97 -6.92 -6.77
C ALA A 12 20.47 -6.74 -6.44
N ALA A 13 21.36 -7.42 -7.16
CA ALA A 13 22.80 -7.28 -6.98
C ALA A 13 23.29 -5.86 -7.29
N ARG A 14 22.78 -5.22 -8.36
CA ARG A 14 23.11 -3.82 -8.70
C ARG A 14 22.66 -2.85 -7.61
N VAL A 15 21.42 -2.97 -7.14
CA VAL A 15 20.90 -2.13 -6.05
C VAL A 15 21.72 -2.33 -4.79
N ALA A 16 22.05 -3.57 -4.41
CA ALA A 16 22.90 -3.86 -3.27
C ALA A 16 24.29 -3.23 -3.39
N ALA A 17 24.89 -3.26 -4.58
CA ALA A 17 26.17 -2.61 -4.83
C ALA A 17 26.11 -1.08 -4.63
N GLU A 18 25.03 -0.43 -5.06
CA GLU A 18 24.85 1.02 -4.82
C GLU A 18 24.62 1.32 -3.34
N VAL A 19 23.87 0.48 -2.62
CA VAL A 19 23.69 0.61 -1.17
C VAL A 19 25.02 0.47 -0.44
N LEU A 20 25.87 -0.50 -0.83
CA LEU A 20 27.19 -0.68 -0.21
C LEU A 20 28.14 0.49 -0.50
N ARG A 21 27.99 1.16 -1.65
CA ARG A 21 28.82 2.31 -2.03
C ARG A 21 28.41 3.61 -1.36
N HIS A 22 27.11 3.85 -1.23
CA HIS A 22 26.55 5.14 -0.80
C HIS A 22 25.95 5.12 0.60
N GLY A 23 25.64 3.93 1.15
CA GLY A 23 24.86 3.77 2.35
C GLY A 23 23.37 4.02 2.14
N LEU A 24 22.60 3.85 3.21
CA LEU A 24 21.20 4.27 3.30
C LEU A 24 21.04 5.21 4.51
N PRO A 25 20.14 6.18 4.45
CA PRO A 25 19.74 6.94 5.63
C PRO A 25 19.24 6.01 6.74
N PRO A 26 19.34 6.39 8.03
CA PRO A 26 18.75 5.63 9.11
C PRO A 26 17.29 5.32 8.86
N GLU A 27 16.81 4.17 9.36
CA GLU A 27 15.43 3.73 9.27
C GLU A 27 14.85 3.69 7.84
N THR A 28 15.71 3.48 6.84
CA THR A 28 15.32 3.41 5.43
C THR A 28 15.53 2.00 4.89
N ILE A 29 14.52 1.48 4.19
CA ILE A 29 14.62 0.28 3.35
C ILE A 29 14.29 0.62 1.91
N LEU A 30 14.74 -0.22 0.97
CA LEU A 30 14.38 -0.09 -0.45
C LEU A 30 13.38 -1.18 -0.84
N ASN A 31 12.21 -0.78 -1.32
CA ASN A 31 11.28 -1.66 -2.00
C ASN A 31 11.62 -1.66 -3.50
N VAL A 32 12.03 -2.83 -4.00
CA VAL A 32 12.48 -2.97 -5.40
C VAL A 32 11.51 -3.88 -6.14
N ASN A 33 10.81 -3.33 -7.14
CA ASN A 33 9.91 -4.11 -8.00
C ASN A 33 10.52 -4.23 -9.39
N ILE A 34 10.58 -5.48 -9.90
CA ILE A 34 11.22 -5.80 -11.17
C ILE A 34 10.16 -6.43 -12.09
N PRO A 35 9.91 -5.85 -13.29
CA PRO A 35 8.92 -6.38 -14.20
C PRO A 35 9.35 -7.77 -14.73
N ASN A 36 8.41 -8.72 -14.80
CA ASN A 36 8.65 -10.08 -15.28
C ASN A 36 8.76 -10.13 -16.81
N VAL A 37 9.79 -9.49 -17.33
CA VAL A 37 10.09 -9.43 -18.78
C VAL A 37 11.55 -9.80 -19.04
N PRO A 38 11.92 -10.17 -20.28
CA PRO A 38 13.34 -10.39 -20.63
C PRO A 38 14.18 -9.14 -20.31
N VAL A 39 15.43 -9.33 -19.86
CA VAL A 39 16.33 -8.23 -19.46
C VAL A 39 16.46 -7.15 -20.54
N ARG A 40 16.50 -7.55 -21.83
CA ARG A 40 16.55 -6.65 -22.99
C ARG A 40 15.31 -5.76 -23.16
N SER A 41 14.19 -6.13 -22.50
CA SER A 41 12.94 -5.39 -22.57
C SER A 41 12.77 -4.41 -21.42
N ILE A 42 13.68 -4.43 -20.45
CA ILE A 42 13.70 -3.46 -19.35
C ILE A 42 14.26 -2.14 -19.87
N LYS A 43 13.49 -1.08 -19.73
CA LYS A 43 13.83 0.25 -20.25
C LYS A 43 14.71 1.09 -19.34
N GLY A 44 14.91 0.66 -18.09
CA GLY A 44 15.73 1.36 -17.12
C GLY A 44 15.26 1.14 -15.68
N VAL A 45 15.78 1.98 -14.80
CA VAL A 45 15.44 2.02 -13.38
C VAL A 45 14.84 3.38 -13.07
N LYS A 46 13.79 3.42 -12.24
CA LYS A 46 13.14 4.64 -11.79
C LYS A 46 13.06 4.65 -10.27
N VAL A 47 13.42 5.76 -9.64
CA VAL A 47 13.11 6.00 -8.23
C VAL A 47 11.66 6.44 -8.15
N THR A 48 10.90 5.80 -7.26
CA THR A 48 9.44 5.90 -7.24
C THR A 48 8.91 6.14 -5.83
N CYS A 49 7.64 6.49 -5.74
CA CYS A 49 6.85 6.44 -4.52
C CYS A 49 5.91 5.21 -4.52
N LEU A 50 5.44 4.82 -3.33
CA LEU A 50 4.40 3.79 -3.22
C LEU A 50 3.10 4.29 -3.85
N SER A 51 2.53 3.48 -4.73
CA SER A 51 1.22 3.77 -5.30
C SER A 51 0.11 3.63 -4.25
N ARG A 52 -0.83 4.56 -4.28
CA ARG A 52 -2.04 4.47 -3.48
C ARG A 52 -3.08 3.62 -4.19
N ARG A 53 -3.26 2.41 -3.67
CA ARG A 53 -4.27 1.50 -4.18
C ARG A 53 -5.63 1.84 -3.56
N ARG A 54 -6.58 2.24 -4.37
CA ARG A 54 -7.97 2.40 -3.94
C ARG A 54 -8.73 1.10 -4.16
N PHE A 55 -9.14 0.48 -3.07
CA PHE A 55 -10.02 -0.69 -3.12
C PHE A 55 -11.47 -0.22 -3.12
N ASN A 56 -12.16 -0.41 -4.22
CA ASN A 56 -13.61 -0.20 -4.28
C ASN A 56 -14.30 -1.55 -4.04
N ASN A 57 -14.03 -2.14 -2.88
CA ASN A 57 -14.47 -3.50 -2.57
C ASN A 57 -15.72 -3.46 -1.71
N PRO A 58 -16.90 -3.85 -2.22
CA PRO A 58 -18.04 -4.13 -1.35
C PRO A 58 -17.69 -5.33 -0.46
N ILE A 59 -17.91 -5.18 0.83
CA ILE A 59 -17.92 -6.34 1.74
C ILE A 59 -19.21 -7.09 1.47
N VAL A 60 -19.11 -8.33 0.96
CA VAL A 60 -20.25 -9.17 0.66
C VAL A 60 -20.43 -10.18 1.81
N GLU A 61 -21.54 -10.07 2.54
CA GLU A 61 -21.93 -11.08 3.52
C GLU A 61 -22.42 -12.34 2.79
N LYS A 62 -21.90 -13.50 3.18
CA LYS A 62 -22.33 -14.82 2.71
C LYS A 62 -22.55 -15.75 3.91
N VAL A 63 -23.25 -16.85 3.68
CA VAL A 63 -23.51 -17.88 4.69
C VAL A 63 -22.89 -19.19 4.21
N ASP A 64 -22.13 -19.87 5.08
CA ASP A 64 -21.56 -21.18 4.78
C ASP A 64 -22.64 -22.28 4.82
N PRO A 65 -22.39 -23.52 4.33
CA PRO A 65 -23.34 -24.61 4.38
C PRO A 65 -23.77 -25.03 5.79
N ARG A 66 -23.06 -24.57 6.82
CA ARG A 66 -23.38 -24.81 8.23
C ARG A 66 -24.15 -23.65 8.89
N GLY A 67 -24.59 -22.66 8.07
CA GLY A 67 -25.37 -21.52 8.55
C GLY A 67 -24.54 -20.39 9.18
N ARG A 68 -23.19 -20.43 9.11
CA ARG A 68 -22.33 -19.40 9.69
C ARG A 68 -22.10 -18.28 8.70
N LYS A 69 -22.28 -17.03 9.14
CA LYS A 69 -21.98 -15.85 8.35
C LYS A 69 -20.48 -15.66 8.18
N TYR A 70 -20.04 -15.36 6.97
CA TYR A 70 -18.69 -14.91 6.68
C TYR A 70 -18.71 -13.73 5.70
N TYR A 71 -17.65 -12.94 5.71
CA TYR A 71 -17.56 -11.74 4.91
C TYR A 71 -16.48 -11.92 3.85
N TRP A 72 -16.86 -11.72 2.60
CA TRP A 72 -15.95 -11.78 1.48
C TRP A 72 -15.57 -10.36 1.06
N ILE A 73 -14.28 -10.06 1.07
CA ILE A 73 -13.76 -8.81 0.54
C ILE A 73 -13.45 -9.08 -0.94
N ALA A 74 -14.43 -8.83 -1.81
CA ALA A 74 -14.31 -9.05 -3.25
C ALA A 74 -13.99 -7.74 -3.95
N GLY A 75 -12.79 -7.65 -4.56
CA GLY A 75 -12.44 -6.53 -5.41
C GLY A 75 -12.43 -6.94 -6.87
N THR A 76 -13.33 -6.38 -7.66
CA THR A 76 -13.41 -6.64 -9.10
C THR A 76 -12.68 -5.64 -9.98
N ARG A 77 -12.33 -4.46 -9.47
CA ARG A 77 -11.50 -3.46 -10.17
C ARG A 77 -10.59 -2.74 -9.20
N GLN A 78 -9.30 -2.89 -9.44
CA GLN A 78 -8.27 -2.08 -8.80
C GLN A 78 -8.15 -0.79 -9.61
N SER A 79 -8.45 0.33 -8.99
CA SER A 79 -8.07 1.63 -9.54
C SER A 79 -6.82 2.11 -8.82
N TRP A 80 -5.78 2.36 -9.58
CA TRP A 80 -4.58 3.02 -9.09
C TRP A 80 -4.82 4.54 -9.14
N SER A 81 -4.41 5.26 -8.10
CA SER A 81 -4.31 6.70 -8.23
C SER A 81 -3.17 7.00 -9.20
N ARG A 82 -3.43 7.81 -10.23
CA ARG A 82 -2.38 8.32 -11.11
C ARG A 82 -1.60 9.39 -10.33
N GLU A 83 -0.57 8.94 -9.65
CA GLU A 83 0.42 9.82 -9.01
C GLU A 83 1.67 9.74 -9.88
N ASN A 84 2.21 10.89 -10.26
CA ASN A 84 3.48 10.93 -10.96
C ASN A 84 4.53 10.19 -10.13
N ASP A 85 5.33 9.35 -10.78
CA ASP A 85 6.40 8.55 -10.17
C ASP A 85 5.93 7.38 -9.28
N ALA A 86 4.71 6.87 -9.44
CA ALA A 86 4.24 5.69 -8.73
C ALA A 86 4.97 4.40 -9.21
N ASP A 87 5.20 3.48 -8.28
CA ASP A 87 5.91 2.22 -8.54
C ASP A 87 5.21 1.35 -9.60
N HIS A 88 3.87 1.27 -9.60
CA HIS A 88 3.13 0.50 -10.59
C HIS A 88 3.27 1.07 -12.01
N GLU A 89 3.34 2.41 -12.17
CA GLU A 89 3.54 3.04 -13.48
C GLU A 89 4.92 2.70 -14.06
N ALA A 90 5.95 2.66 -13.21
CA ALA A 90 7.28 2.22 -13.64
C ALA A 90 7.25 0.79 -14.19
N LEU A 91 6.53 -0.12 -13.50
CA LEU A 91 6.39 -1.51 -13.96
C LEU A 91 5.62 -1.61 -15.29
N GLU A 92 4.52 -0.85 -15.46
CA GLU A 92 3.78 -0.79 -16.72
C GLU A 92 4.64 -0.29 -17.89
N GLN A 93 5.55 0.63 -17.60
CA GLN A 93 6.53 1.15 -18.56
C GLN A 93 7.73 0.20 -18.77
N ARG A 94 7.73 -0.99 -18.14
CA ARG A 94 8.84 -1.96 -18.15
C ARG A 94 10.12 -1.39 -17.54
N MET A 95 10.01 -0.57 -16.52
CA MET A 95 11.14 -0.07 -15.74
C MET A 95 11.19 -0.78 -14.39
N VAL A 96 12.39 -0.96 -13.85
CA VAL A 96 12.56 -1.38 -12.45
C VAL A 96 12.22 -0.19 -11.56
N SER A 97 11.37 -0.42 -10.57
CA SER A 97 10.99 0.56 -9.56
C SER A 97 11.86 0.38 -8.33
N VAL A 98 12.39 1.48 -7.79
CA VAL A 98 13.11 1.50 -6.50
C VAL A 98 12.47 2.58 -5.64
N THR A 99 11.77 2.17 -4.58
CA THR A 99 11.07 3.07 -3.67
C THR A 99 11.75 3.07 -2.31
N PRO A 100 12.33 4.19 -1.85
CA PRO A 100 12.78 4.30 -0.47
C PRO A 100 11.57 4.38 0.47
N ILE A 101 11.58 3.55 1.50
CA ILE A 101 10.52 3.46 2.51
C ILE A 101 11.13 3.77 3.87
N HIS A 102 10.53 4.70 4.61
CA HIS A 102 10.89 4.99 5.98
C HIS A 102 10.19 3.98 6.91
N LEU A 103 10.94 3.44 7.87
CA LEU A 103 10.40 2.42 8.80
C LEU A 103 9.54 3.04 9.89
N ASP A 104 9.86 4.26 10.34
CA ASP A 104 8.99 4.98 11.26
C ASP A 104 7.78 5.55 10.48
N THR A 105 6.62 4.98 10.74
CA THR A 105 5.34 5.41 10.17
C THR A 105 4.59 6.42 11.04
N THR A 106 5.20 6.88 12.13
CA THR A 106 4.61 7.90 13.00
C THR A 106 4.54 9.23 12.25
N HIS A 107 3.37 9.84 12.21
CA HIS A 107 3.23 11.18 11.64
C HIS A 107 3.59 12.24 12.70
N HIS A 108 4.88 12.46 12.89
CA HIS A 108 5.42 13.33 13.95
C HIS A 108 4.89 14.76 13.90
N GLU A 109 4.64 15.30 12.70
CA GLU A 109 4.14 16.67 12.52
C GLU A 109 2.77 16.92 13.16
N VAL A 110 1.94 15.88 13.27
CA VAL A 110 0.59 15.99 13.87
C VAL A 110 0.51 15.40 15.27
N LEU A 111 1.57 14.77 15.76
CA LEU A 111 1.59 14.09 17.06
C LEU A 111 1.14 15.02 18.20
N GLU A 112 1.66 16.26 18.23
CA GLU A 112 1.32 17.25 19.26
C GLU A 112 -0.17 17.61 19.25
N GLN A 113 -0.81 17.64 18.08
CA GLN A 113 -2.25 17.91 17.96
C GLN A 113 -3.08 16.81 18.64
N PHE A 114 -2.62 15.55 18.59
CA PHE A 114 -3.32 14.42 19.19
C PHE A 114 -3.06 14.30 20.69
N LYS A 115 -1.99 14.86 21.24
CA LYS A 115 -1.75 14.92 22.69
C LYS A 115 -2.89 15.61 23.44
N ALA A 116 -3.56 16.57 22.83
CA ALA A 116 -4.75 17.22 23.40
C ALA A 116 -5.91 16.24 23.66
N TRP A 117 -5.90 15.05 23.06
CA TRP A 117 -6.94 14.03 23.27
C TRP A 117 -6.68 13.15 24.49
N GLU A 118 -5.50 13.18 25.09
CA GLU A 118 -5.14 12.35 26.23
C GLU A 118 -6.10 12.55 27.42
N GLN A 119 -6.37 13.80 27.80
CA GLN A 119 -7.26 14.10 28.91
C GLN A 119 -8.73 13.69 28.67
N PRO A 120 -9.36 14.02 27.53
CA PRO A 120 -10.70 13.56 27.21
C PRO A 120 -10.83 12.03 27.16
N LEU A 121 -9.82 11.32 26.61
CA LEU A 121 -9.84 9.87 26.50
C LEU A 121 -9.55 9.15 27.83
N SER A 122 -8.83 9.80 28.73
CA SER A 122 -8.52 9.25 30.08
C SER A 122 -9.74 9.27 31.02
N ARG A 123 -10.78 10.00 30.70
CA ARG A 123 -12.02 10.01 31.50
C ARG A 123 -12.86 8.79 31.14
N PRO A 124 -13.32 7.96 32.15
CA PRO A 124 -14.25 6.89 31.87
C PRO A 124 -15.49 7.45 31.16
N SER A 125 -15.76 7.05 29.93
CA SER A 125 -16.95 7.49 29.22
C SER A 125 -18.18 6.94 29.92
N ALA A 126 -19.12 7.80 30.30
CA ALA A 126 -20.49 7.35 30.47
C ALA A 126 -20.91 6.63 29.17
N ARG A 127 -21.46 5.42 29.28
CA ARG A 127 -21.83 4.50 28.18
C ARG A 127 -22.10 5.24 26.86
N PRO A 128 -21.49 4.85 25.75
CA PRO A 128 -21.76 5.51 24.48
C PRO A 128 -23.25 5.43 24.17
N LYS A 129 -23.91 6.56 23.96
CA LYS A 129 -25.26 6.57 23.42
C LYS A 129 -25.19 5.84 22.08
N THR A 130 -25.97 4.78 21.93
CA THR A 130 -26.07 3.97 20.72
C THR A 130 -26.19 4.87 19.50
N VAL A 131 -25.15 4.92 18.68
CA VAL A 131 -25.20 5.62 17.40
C VAL A 131 -26.20 4.87 16.52
N LYS A 132 -27.33 5.50 16.21
CA LYS A 132 -28.29 4.94 15.25
C LYS A 132 -27.56 4.74 13.91
N PRO A 133 -27.68 3.57 13.26
CA PRO A 133 -27.06 3.36 11.98
C PRO A 133 -27.58 4.38 10.96
N HIS A 134 -26.67 5.05 10.29
CA HIS A 134 -27.01 5.94 9.17
C HIS A 134 -27.70 5.11 8.08
N THR A 135 -29.01 5.28 7.95
CA THR A 135 -29.75 4.77 6.79
C THR A 135 -29.27 5.53 5.55
N ARG A 136 -28.44 4.88 4.73
CA ARG A 136 -28.12 5.39 3.39
C ARG A 136 -29.43 5.46 2.61
N ARG A 137 -29.90 6.68 2.30
CA ARG A 137 -30.93 6.89 1.28
C ARG A 137 -30.45 6.25 -0.02
N ARG A 138 -31.18 5.25 -0.51
CA ARG A 138 -31.05 4.74 -1.87
C ARG A 138 -31.32 5.93 -2.80
N ALA A 139 -30.34 6.36 -3.58
CA ALA A 139 -30.60 7.16 -4.76
C ALA A 139 -31.29 6.25 -5.78
N GLN A 140 -32.54 6.52 -6.04
CA GLN A 140 -33.26 6.04 -7.21
C GLN A 140 -32.82 6.89 -8.40
N ALA A 141 -32.26 6.26 -9.40
CA ALA A 141 -32.43 6.51 -10.83
C ALA A 141 -31.63 5.44 -11.59
#